data_da2cba9e845da50eb688ed912d015530
#
_entry.id   da2cba9e845da50eb688ed912d015530
#
_cell.length_a   1.000
_cell.length_b   1.000
_cell.length_c   1.000
_cell.angle_alpha   90.00
_cell.angle_beta   90.00
_cell.angle_gamma   90.00
#
_symmetry.space_group_name_H-M   'P 1'
#
loop_
_entity.id
_entity.type
_entity.pdbx_description
1 polymer ?
#
loop_
_entity_poly.entity_id
_entity_poly.type
_entity_poly.pdbx_seq_one_letter_code
_entity_poly.pdbx_strand_id
1 'polypeptide(L)'
;QRVIIITSEGTFIDQSWVDMEMRFAATARNGDTVQTGRETTGSRKAYEDLTNLDKQVKGAAARAVTSLSLPSIKGNTYTVVIDPILTGLFVHEAFGHLSEADMAYDNPDILEVMTLGRRFGPEELQIFDGAVPQGHRGSYFYDDEGTPATTTQLIQDGVLVGRLHSRETAGKLEEKPTGNARCLNYHFSPIVRMTNTWIERGKTPVPDLFTDIKEGVYAQNWLGGMTNGEMFTLTAGEAWLIRNGKIAE
;
A
#
# COMPACT_ATOMS: atom_id res chain seq x y z
N GLN A 1 7.22 -11.56 17.87
CA GLN A 1 6.26 -10.75 18.61
C GLN A 1 5.17 -11.65 19.17
N ARG A 2 4.75 -11.44 20.43
CA ARG A 2 3.60 -12.10 21.08
C ARG A 2 2.72 -11.03 21.68
N VAL A 3 1.42 -11.14 21.47
CA VAL A 3 0.43 -10.21 22.01
C VAL A 3 -0.64 -11.03 22.77
N ILE A 4 -0.93 -10.61 24.00
CA ILE A 4 -2.02 -11.18 24.81
C ILE A 4 -3.04 -10.07 25.02
N ILE A 5 -4.29 -10.34 24.65
CA ILE A 5 -5.42 -9.41 24.80
C ILE A 5 -6.41 -10.03 25.77
N ILE A 6 -6.73 -9.29 26.83
CA ILE A 6 -7.71 -9.69 27.84
C ILE A 6 -8.68 -8.52 28.04
N THR A 7 -9.96 -8.79 27.94
CA THR A 7 -11.00 -7.77 28.13
C THR A 7 -11.97 -8.14 29.26
N SER A 8 -12.64 -7.16 29.83
CA SER A 8 -13.72 -7.36 30.80
C SER A 8 -14.95 -8.05 30.22
N GLU A 9 -15.04 -8.14 28.90
CA GLU A 9 -16.09 -8.85 28.16
C GLU A 9 -15.82 -10.36 28.04
N GLY A 10 -14.73 -10.84 28.62
CA GLY A 10 -14.36 -12.27 28.65
C GLY A 10 -13.49 -12.70 27.45
N THR A 11 -13.00 -11.77 26.66
CA THR A 11 -12.05 -12.09 25.58
C THR A 11 -10.69 -12.46 26.17
N PHE A 12 -10.14 -13.58 25.72
CA PHE A 12 -8.75 -13.98 25.97
C PHE A 12 -8.12 -14.43 24.66
N ILE A 13 -7.15 -13.69 24.17
CA ILE A 13 -6.42 -13.98 22.94
C ILE A 13 -4.93 -14.00 23.25
N ASP A 14 -4.24 -15.03 22.79
CA ASP A 14 -2.79 -15.15 22.82
C ASP A 14 -2.31 -15.47 21.41
N GLN A 15 -1.77 -14.49 20.74
CA GLN A 15 -1.30 -14.62 19.36
C GLN A 15 0.18 -14.25 19.24
N SER A 16 0.88 -14.94 18.37
CA SER A 16 2.29 -14.65 18.10
C SER A 16 2.60 -14.74 16.61
N TRP A 17 3.56 -13.94 16.16
CA TRP A 17 4.06 -13.97 14.79
C TRP A 17 5.50 -13.52 14.71
N VAL A 18 6.16 -13.90 13.62
CA VAL A 18 7.45 -13.35 13.23
C VAL A 18 7.20 -12.23 12.23
N ASP A 19 7.93 -11.14 12.32
CA ASP A 19 7.94 -10.08 11.33
C ASP A 19 9.40 -9.74 11.02
N MET A 20 9.80 -9.95 9.78
CA MET A 20 11.17 -9.79 9.32
C MET A 20 11.18 -8.88 8.11
N GLU A 21 12.15 -7.99 8.07
CA GLU A 21 12.39 -7.11 6.93
C GLU A 21 13.88 -7.01 6.65
N MET A 22 14.23 -6.95 5.38
CA MET A 22 15.57 -6.68 4.94
C MET A 22 15.55 -5.58 3.87
N ARG A 23 16.40 -4.58 4.05
CA ARG A 23 16.54 -3.44 3.14
C ARG A 23 17.97 -3.41 2.59
N PHE A 24 18.09 -3.26 1.29
CA PHE A 24 19.34 -3.07 0.59
C PHE A 24 19.37 -1.66 0.00
N ALA A 25 20.50 -0.99 0.17
CA ALA A 25 20.77 0.28 -0.47
C ALA A 25 22.16 0.24 -1.08
N ALA A 26 22.27 0.54 -2.36
CA ALA A 26 23.54 0.70 -3.05
C ALA A 26 23.65 2.15 -3.53
N THR A 27 24.79 2.78 -3.30
CA THR A 27 25.08 4.14 -3.77
C THR A 27 26.15 4.09 -4.85
N ALA A 28 25.85 4.70 -6.00
CA ALA A 28 26.80 4.87 -7.09
C ALA A 28 27.12 6.35 -7.27
N ARG A 29 28.37 6.65 -7.70
CA ARG A 29 28.86 8.01 -7.92
C ARG A 29 29.60 8.13 -9.25
N ASN A 30 29.33 9.21 -9.98
CA ASN A 30 30.09 9.62 -11.15
C ASN A 30 30.32 11.14 -11.07
N GLY A 31 31.54 11.55 -10.76
CA GLY A 31 31.85 12.95 -10.45
C GLY A 31 31.02 13.46 -9.29
N ASP A 32 30.22 14.49 -9.50
CA ASP A 32 29.35 15.10 -8.48
C ASP A 32 27.94 14.47 -8.45
N THR A 33 27.59 13.64 -9.43
CA THR A 33 26.31 12.94 -9.47
C THR A 33 26.36 11.72 -8.56
N VAL A 34 25.40 11.63 -7.64
CA VAL A 34 25.24 10.50 -6.72
C VAL A 34 23.83 9.97 -6.85
N GLN A 35 23.69 8.65 -7.00
CA GLN A 35 22.40 7.96 -7.10
C GLN A 35 22.35 6.76 -6.16
N THR A 36 21.15 6.45 -5.67
CA THR A 36 20.94 5.32 -4.75
C THR A 36 19.85 4.42 -5.30
N GLY A 37 20.20 3.15 -5.50
CA GLY A 37 19.22 2.09 -5.76
C GLY A 37 18.83 1.40 -4.46
N ARG A 38 17.57 1.02 -4.32
CA ARG A 38 17.01 0.39 -3.13
C ARG A 38 16.21 -0.86 -3.49
N GLU A 39 16.23 -1.83 -2.59
CA GLU A 39 15.35 -3.00 -2.57
C GLU A 39 14.91 -3.28 -1.15
N THR A 40 13.68 -3.74 -1.01
CA THR A 40 13.14 -4.16 0.28
C THR A 40 12.43 -5.49 0.10
N THR A 41 12.60 -6.38 1.05
CA THR A 41 11.88 -7.65 1.13
C THR A 41 11.51 -7.94 2.58
N GLY A 42 10.49 -8.76 2.81
CA GLY A 42 10.07 -9.14 4.15
C GLY A 42 9.26 -10.42 4.15
N SER A 43 9.14 -11.03 5.33
CA SER A 43 8.36 -12.23 5.54
C SER A 43 7.78 -12.26 6.94
N ARG A 44 6.60 -12.87 7.06
CA ARG A 44 5.99 -13.30 8.33
C ARG A 44 5.97 -14.82 8.50
N LYS A 45 6.68 -15.56 7.66
CA LYS A 45 6.68 -17.02 7.69
C LYS A 45 7.95 -17.55 8.34
N ALA A 46 9.06 -17.56 7.60
CA ALA A 46 10.29 -18.21 8.02
C ALA A 46 11.53 -17.39 7.62
N TYR A 47 12.61 -17.56 8.36
CA TYR A 47 13.88 -16.89 8.07
C TYR A 47 14.45 -17.29 6.69
N GLU A 48 14.14 -18.49 6.26
CA GLU A 48 14.56 -19.03 4.95
C GLU A 48 14.05 -18.18 3.78
N ASP A 49 12.93 -17.48 3.94
CA ASP A 49 12.39 -16.54 2.95
C ASP A 49 13.33 -15.32 2.73
N LEU A 50 14.19 -15.04 3.70
CA LEU A 50 15.16 -13.94 3.66
C LEU A 50 16.59 -14.43 3.42
N THR A 51 16.74 -15.59 2.83
CA THR A 51 18.01 -16.12 2.36
C THR A 51 18.11 -16.05 0.83
N ASN A 52 19.31 -16.17 0.27
CA ASN A 52 19.56 -16.14 -1.19
C ASN A 52 19.06 -14.86 -1.89
N LEU A 53 19.29 -13.70 -1.28
CA LEU A 53 18.83 -12.38 -1.74
C LEU A 53 19.80 -11.71 -2.73
N ASP A 54 20.67 -12.46 -3.39
CA ASP A 54 21.64 -11.94 -4.38
C ASP A 54 20.99 -11.15 -5.50
N LYS A 55 19.78 -11.57 -5.94
CA LYS A 55 19.03 -10.87 -6.98
C LYS A 55 18.65 -9.47 -6.53
N GLN A 56 18.16 -9.32 -5.30
CA GLN A 56 17.75 -8.04 -4.70
C GLN A 56 18.96 -7.12 -4.52
N VAL A 57 20.08 -7.66 -4.00
CA VAL A 57 21.32 -6.90 -3.84
C VAL A 57 21.84 -6.40 -5.19
N LYS A 58 21.92 -7.29 -6.19
CA LYS A 58 22.33 -6.93 -7.55
C LYS A 58 21.37 -5.95 -8.20
N GLY A 59 20.07 -6.11 -7.97
CA GLY A 59 19.05 -5.17 -8.44
C GLY A 59 19.24 -3.77 -7.88
N ALA A 60 19.44 -3.62 -6.57
CA ALA A 60 19.75 -2.34 -5.95
C ALA A 60 21.01 -1.68 -6.54
N ALA A 61 22.09 -2.46 -6.72
CA ALA A 61 23.33 -1.97 -7.30
C ALA A 61 23.17 -1.54 -8.76
N ALA A 62 22.51 -2.35 -9.57
CA ALA A 62 22.24 -2.04 -10.99
C ALA A 62 21.44 -0.76 -11.13
N ARG A 63 20.37 -0.57 -10.34
CA ARG A 63 19.59 0.66 -10.34
C ARG A 63 20.43 1.89 -10.00
N ALA A 64 21.25 1.83 -8.96
CA ALA A 64 22.12 2.94 -8.59
C ALA A 64 23.04 3.35 -9.75
N VAL A 65 23.63 2.38 -10.45
CA VAL A 65 24.54 2.63 -11.59
C VAL A 65 23.76 3.18 -12.78
N THR A 66 22.66 2.55 -13.17
CA THR A 66 21.85 2.99 -14.31
C THR A 66 21.33 4.41 -14.12
N SER A 67 20.86 4.76 -12.92
CA SER A 67 20.33 6.08 -12.62
C SER A 67 21.35 7.22 -12.74
N LEU A 68 22.66 6.94 -12.75
CA LEU A 68 23.69 7.97 -12.96
C LEU A 68 23.64 8.62 -14.36
N SER A 69 23.13 7.89 -15.35
CA SER A 69 23.08 8.35 -16.74
C SER A 69 21.69 8.70 -17.25
N LEU A 70 20.65 8.44 -16.44
CA LEU A 70 19.26 8.70 -16.86
C LEU A 70 18.93 10.19 -16.78
N PRO A 71 18.27 10.75 -17.81
CA PRO A 71 17.76 12.09 -17.74
C PRO A 71 16.53 12.18 -16.82
N SER A 72 16.29 13.37 -16.27
CA SER A 72 15.05 13.64 -15.53
C SER A 72 13.86 13.76 -16.48
N ILE A 73 12.73 13.16 -16.11
CA ILE A 73 11.46 13.37 -16.82
C ILE A 73 11.01 14.82 -16.60
N LYS A 74 10.61 15.51 -17.66
CA LYS A 74 10.08 16.87 -17.57
C LYS A 74 8.73 16.86 -16.86
N GLY A 75 8.51 17.84 -15.99
CA GLY A 75 7.20 18.04 -15.36
C GLY A 75 6.10 18.29 -16.41
N ASN A 76 5.05 17.50 -16.37
CA ASN A 76 3.88 17.61 -17.24
C ASN A 76 2.75 16.74 -16.71
N THR A 77 1.59 16.78 -17.37
CA THR A 77 0.52 15.81 -17.17
C THR A 77 0.73 14.65 -18.15
N TYR A 78 0.81 13.44 -17.61
CA TYR A 78 1.04 12.21 -18.37
C TYR A 78 -0.03 11.17 -18.10
N THR A 79 -0.29 10.31 -19.08
CA THR A 79 -0.87 9.00 -18.81
C THR A 79 0.22 8.13 -18.17
N VAL A 80 -0.06 7.60 -17.00
CA VAL A 80 0.91 6.81 -16.23
C VAL A 80 0.45 5.37 -16.10
N VAL A 81 1.32 4.44 -16.47
CA VAL A 81 1.21 3.03 -16.09
C VAL A 81 2.12 2.81 -14.90
N ILE A 82 1.62 2.18 -13.85
CA ILE A 82 2.39 1.89 -12.63
C ILE A 82 2.52 0.38 -12.43
N ASP A 83 3.68 -0.05 -11.93
CA ASP A 83 3.91 -1.46 -11.63
C ASP A 83 3.12 -1.91 -10.38
N PRO A 84 3.00 -3.22 -10.10
CA PRO A 84 2.25 -3.71 -8.94
C PRO A 84 2.78 -3.20 -7.59
N ILE A 85 4.09 -2.94 -7.48
CA ILE A 85 4.71 -2.45 -6.23
C ILE A 85 4.31 -1.00 -5.99
N LEU A 86 4.43 -0.15 -7.01
CA LEU A 86 4.01 1.25 -6.93
C LEU A 86 2.48 1.38 -6.83
N THR A 87 1.72 0.44 -7.44
CA THR A 87 0.26 0.35 -7.28
C THR A 87 -0.14 0.12 -5.83
N GLY A 88 0.61 -0.72 -5.11
CA GLY A 88 0.40 -0.91 -3.67
C GLY A 88 0.58 0.37 -2.87
N LEU A 89 1.64 1.14 -3.13
CA LEU A 89 1.82 2.46 -2.51
C LEU A 89 0.74 3.45 -2.97
N PHE A 90 0.38 3.44 -4.26
CA PHE A 90 -0.66 4.31 -4.80
C PHE A 90 -1.99 4.10 -4.06
N VAL A 91 -2.46 2.87 -3.95
CA VAL A 91 -3.73 2.60 -3.25
C VAL A 91 -3.65 2.91 -1.76
N HIS A 92 -2.49 2.72 -1.13
CA HIS A 92 -2.24 3.09 0.27
C HIS A 92 -2.41 4.60 0.48
N GLU A 93 -1.72 5.42 -0.30
CA GLU A 93 -1.71 6.88 -0.14
C GLU A 93 -2.97 7.55 -0.70
N ALA A 94 -3.41 7.14 -1.89
CA ALA A 94 -4.52 7.79 -2.57
C ALA A 94 -5.88 7.45 -1.97
N PHE A 95 -6.03 6.29 -1.32
CA PHE A 95 -7.32 5.80 -0.89
C PHE A 95 -7.30 5.12 0.50
N GLY A 96 -6.28 4.34 0.80
CA GLY A 96 -6.22 3.55 2.03
C GLY A 96 -6.35 4.39 3.29
N HIS A 97 -5.58 5.48 3.41
CA HIS A 97 -5.69 6.39 4.55
C HIS A 97 -7.06 7.08 4.65
N LEU A 98 -7.67 7.44 3.53
CA LEU A 98 -9.03 8.01 3.54
C LEU A 98 -10.08 6.99 4.01
N SER A 99 -9.80 5.70 3.87
CA SER A 99 -10.69 4.63 4.29
C SER A 99 -10.62 4.33 5.79
N GLU A 100 -9.64 4.88 6.53
CA GLU A 100 -9.53 4.78 7.99
C GLU A 100 -10.62 5.65 8.63
N ALA A 101 -11.62 5.02 9.23
CA ALA A 101 -12.86 5.69 9.64
C ALA A 101 -12.69 6.71 10.78
N ASP A 102 -11.61 6.65 11.54
CA ASP A 102 -11.28 7.66 12.55
C ASP A 102 -10.96 9.02 11.89
N MET A 103 -10.31 9.04 10.73
CA MET A 103 -10.13 10.28 9.95
C MET A 103 -11.45 10.88 9.46
N ALA A 104 -12.36 10.03 8.99
CA ALA A 104 -13.69 10.48 8.53
C ALA A 104 -14.59 10.91 9.69
N TYR A 105 -14.51 10.20 10.83
CA TYR A 105 -15.33 10.49 12.00
C TYR A 105 -15.04 11.87 12.61
N ASP A 106 -13.77 12.25 12.71
CA ASP A 106 -13.34 13.51 13.32
C ASP A 106 -13.36 14.69 12.33
N ASN A 107 -13.60 14.45 11.05
CA ASN A 107 -13.60 15.46 10.00
C ASN A 107 -14.81 15.32 9.07
N PRO A 108 -15.84 16.23 9.22
CA PRO A 108 -17.03 16.19 8.38
C PRO A 108 -16.78 16.29 6.87
N ASP A 109 -15.73 17.02 6.45
CA ASP A 109 -15.39 17.16 5.03
C ASP A 109 -14.87 15.82 4.47
N ILE A 110 -14.04 15.11 5.25
CA ILE A 110 -13.59 13.76 4.88
C ILE A 110 -14.77 12.77 4.87
N LEU A 111 -15.68 12.88 5.84
CA LEU A 111 -16.88 12.03 5.88
C LEU A 111 -17.77 12.23 4.65
N GLU A 112 -17.92 13.47 4.18
CA GLU A 112 -18.65 13.79 2.94
C GLU A 112 -17.95 13.16 1.71
N VAL A 113 -16.64 13.31 1.61
CA VAL A 113 -15.83 12.68 0.54
C VAL A 113 -15.99 11.17 0.57
N MET A 114 -15.94 10.57 1.76
CA MET A 114 -15.99 9.11 1.98
C MET A 114 -17.44 8.60 2.22
N THR A 115 -18.42 9.26 1.63
CA THR A 115 -19.82 8.80 1.69
C THR A 115 -20.00 7.48 0.93
N LEU A 116 -20.58 6.47 1.59
CA LEU A 116 -20.90 5.18 0.96
C LEU A 116 -21.82 5.40 -0.25
N GLY A 117 -21.56 4.70 -1.34
CA GLY A 117 -22.23 4.87 -2.62
C GLY A 117 -21.57 5.89 -3.57
N ARG A 118 -20.58 6.67 -3.12
CA ARG A 118 -19.83 7.58 -3.99
C ARG A 118 -18.93 6.82 -4.95
N ARG A 119 -18.90 7.27 -6.21
CA ARG A 119 -18.02 6.70 -7.24
C ARG A 119 -16.61 7.33 -7.17
N PHE A 120 -15.59 6.48 -7.15
CA PHE A 120 -14.17 6.86 -7.15
C PHE A 120 -13.42 6.43 -8.40
N GLY A 121 -13.99 5.55 -9.21
CA GLY A 121 -13.32 5.05 -10.40
C GLY A 121 -14.25 4.33 -11.38
N PRO A 122 -13.67 3.70 -12.40
CA PRO A 122 -14.41 2.90 -13.36
C PRO A 122 -14.95 1.60 -12.74
N GLU A 123 -15.84 0.91 -13.45
CA GLU A 123 -16.47 -0.34 -12.97
C GLU A 123 -15.46 -1.48 -12.74
N GLU A 124 -14.33 -1.45 -13.39
CA GLU A 124 -13.27 -2.44 -13.20
C GLU A 124 -12.52 -2.28 -11.86
N LEU A 125 -12.64 -1.12 -11.21
CA LEU A 125 -11.91 -0.85 -9.99
C LEU A 125 -12.51 -1.58 -8.80
N GLN A 126 -11.70 -2.49 -8.23
CA GLN A 126 -11.99 -3.22 -7.00
C GLN A 126 -10.85 -2.98 -6.02
N ILE A 127 -11.14 -2.50 -4.82
CA ILE A 127 -10.14 -2.26 -3.76
C ILE A 127 -10.55 -3.01 -2.51
N PHE A 128 -9.58 -3.67 -1.89
CA PHE A 128 -9.75 -4.42 -0.66
C PHE A 128 -8.67 -4.04 0.36
N ASP A 129 -8.99 -4.24 1.64
CA ASP A 129 -8.03 -4.32 2.73
C ASP A 129 -8.32 -5.56 3.56
N GLY A 130 -7.28 -6.29 3.96
CA GLY A 130 -7.51 -7.50 4.76
C GLY A 130 -6.27 -8.08 5.40
N ALA A 131 -6.41 -8.50 6.65
CA ALA A 131 -5.38 -9.22 7.41
C ALA A 131 -5.45 -10.74 7.22
N VAL A 132 -6.49 -11.25 6.58
CA VAL A 132 -6.77 -12.69 6.42
C VAL A 132 -5.77 -13.43 5.53
N PRO A 133 -5.24 -12.87 4.41
CA PRO A 133 -4.21 -13.55 3.66
C PRO A 133 -2.95 -13.75 4.50
N GLN A 134 -2.76 -14.97 5.03
CA GLN A 134 -1.66 -15.26 5.95
C GLN A 134 -0.29 -15.19 5.25
N GLY A 135 0.71 -14.73 5.98
CA GLY A 135 2.09 -14.63 5.52
C GLY A 135 2.46 -13.30 4.85
N HIS A 136 1.53 -12.39 4.68
CA HIS A 136 1.81 -11.00 4.33
C HIS A 136 2.09 -10.17 5.58
N ARG A 137 2.82 -9.06 5.44
CA ARG A 137 3.26 -8.28 6.60
C ARG A 137 2.12 -7.58 7.36
N GLY A 138 1.01 -7.28 6.70
CA GLY A 138 -0.20 -6.75 7.32
C GLY A 138 -1.11 -7.81 7.97
N SER A 139 -0.75 -9.11 7.93
CA SER A 139 -1.64 -10.19 8.37
C SER A 139 -1.58 -10.43 9.86
N TYR A 140 -2.72 -10.74 10.46
CA TYR A 140 -2.90 -11.20 11.84
C TYR A 140 -4.25 -11.91 12.01
N PHE A 141 -4.51 -12.53 13.16
CA PHE A 141 -5.80 -13.20 13.42
C PHE A 141 -6.81 -12.29 14.12
N TYR A 142 -6.33 -11.44 15.01
CA TYR A 142 -7.13 -10.47 15.75
C TYR A 142 -6.42 -9.14 15.82
N ASP A 143 -7.16 -8.06 15.75
CA ASP A 143 -6.63 -6.71 15.99
C ASP A 143 -6.36 -6.47 17.50
N ASP A 144 -5.87 -5.29 17.85
CA ASP A 144 -5.49 -4.97 19.22
C ASP A 144 -6.69 -4.67 20.15
N GLU A 145 -7.92 -4.67 19.63
CA GLU A 145 -9.18 -4.66 20.38
C GLU A 145 -9.78 -6.07 20.55
N GLY A 146 -9.15 -7.09 19.97
CA GLY A 146 -9.64 -8.46 19.97
C GLY A 146 -10.73 -8.73 18.92
N THR A 147 -10.92 -7.86 17.96
CA THR A 147 -11.81 -8.09 16.83
C THR A 147 -11.16 -9.05 15.84
N PRO A 148 -11.86 -10.12 15.39
CA PRO A 148 -11.32 -11.01 14.37
C PRO A 148 -10.95 -10.26 13.10
N ALA A 149 -9.80 -10.58 12.53
CA ALA A 149 -9.38 -10.04 11.24
C ALA A 149 -10.34 -10.45 10.14
N THR A 150 -10.64 -9.51 9.23
CA THR A 150 -11.51 -9.72 8.08
C THR A 150 -10.82 -9.29 6.80
N THR A 151 -11.46 -9.53 5.67
CA THR A 151 -11.20 -8.84 4.41
C THR A 151 -12.38 -7.91 4.12
N THR A 152 -12.10 -6.63 4.04
CA THR A 152 -13.08 -5.59 3.80
C THR A 152 -12.96 -5.13 2.35
N GLN A 153 -14.06 -5.19 1.60
CA GLN A 153 -14.14 -4.55 0.29
C GLN A 153 -14.41 -3.07 0.50
N LEU A 154 -13.50 -2.23 0.04
CA LEU A 154 -13.58 -0.78 0.13
C LEU A 154 -14.26 -0.19 -1.10
N ILE A 155 -13.81 -0.61 -2.28
CA ILE A 155 -14.41 -0.22 -3.56
C ILE A 155 -14.93 -1.47 -4.27
N GLN A 156 -16.17 -1.42 -4.71
CA GLN A 156 -16.80 -2.39 -5.59
C GLN A 156 -17.31 -1.69 -6.84
N ASP A 157 -16.89 -2.17 -8.02
CA ASP A 157 -17.31 -1.60 -9.31
C ASP A 157 -17.12 -0.07 -9.38
N GLY A 158 -15.99 0.40 -8.82
CA GLY A 158 -15.65 1.82 -8.75
C GLY A 158 -16.41 2.63 -7.70
N VAL A 159 -17.27 2.01 -6.88
CA VAL A 159 -18.12 2.66 -5.88
C VAL A 159 -17.63 2.31 -4.47
N LEU A 160 -17.60 3.28 -3.57
CA LEU A 160 -17.26 3.07 -2.16
C LEU A 160 -18.37 2.27 -1.47
N VAL A 161 -18.02 1.11 -0.92
CA VAL A 161 -18.95 0.18 -0.25
C VAL A 161 -18.58 -0.13 1.20
N GLY A 162 -17.38 0.27 1.65
CA GLY A 162 -16.92 0.00 3.01
C GLY A 162 -15.83 0.95 3.45
N ARG A 163 -15.60 0.96 4.76
CA ARG A 163 -14.51 1.67 5.45
C ARG A 163 -13.81 0.70 6.39
N LEU A 164 -12.65 1.10 6.90
CA LEU A 164 -11.92 0.37 7.91
C LEU A 164 -12.30 0.90 9.29
N HIS A 165 -12.59 0.00 10.21
CA HIS A 165 -13.15 0.36 11.52
C HIS A 165 -12.41 -0.28 12.70
N SER A 166 -12.28 0.50 13.77
CA SER A 166 -12.21 0.02 15.13
C SER A 166 -13.63 -0.27 15.69
N ARG A 167 -13.73 -0.77 16.92
CA ARG A 167 -15.01 -0.91 17.61
C ARG A 167 -15.65 0.46 17.90
N GLU A 168 -14.82 1.46 18.20
CA GLU A 168 -15.27 2.82 18.48
C GLU A 168 -15.88 3.47 17.23
N THR A 169 -15.14 3.51 16.11
CA THR A 169 -15.61 4.15 14.89
C THR A 169 -16.80 3.41 14.28
N ALA A 170 -16.83 2.09 14.38
CA ALA A 170 -17.98 1.28 13.96
C ALA A 170 -19.23 1.63 14.74
N GLY A 171 -19.14 1.77 16.08
CA GLY A 171 -20.26 2.18 16.92
C GLY A 171 -20.74 3.60 16.62
N LYS A 172 -19.83 4.54 16.35
CA LYS A 172 -20.15 5.94 16.05
C LYS A 172 -20.79 6.16 14.68
N LEU A 173 -20.39 5.36 13.68
CA LEU A 173 -20.92 5.45 12.31
C LEU A 173 -22.00 4.42 12.01
N GLU A 174 -22.44 3.65 13.02
CA GLU A 174 -23.44 2.57 12.89
C GLU A 174 -23.07 1.52 11.85
N GLU A 175 -21.74 1.24 11.74
CA GLU A 175 -21.17 0.24 10.84
C GLU A 175 -20.62 -0.96 11.64
N LYS A 176 -20.00 -1.93 10.98
CA LYS A 176 -19.42 -3.10 11.63
C LYS A 176 -17.92 -2.94 11.84
N PRO A 177 -17.36 -3.41 12.97
CA PRO A 177 -15.92 -3.50 13.15
C PRO A 177 -15.30 -4.38 12.06
N THR A 178 -14.14 -3.97 11.54
CA THR A 178 -13.45 -4.68 10.46
C THR A 178 -12.17 -5.39 10.90
N GLY A 179 -11.81 -5.25 12.18
CA GLY A 179 -10.59 -5.83 12.72
C GLY A 179 -9.34 -5.05 12.30
N ASN A 180 -9.45 -3.73 12.22
CA ASN A 180 -8.38 -2.82 11.79
C ASN A 180 -7.84 -1.93 12.92
N ALA A 181 -8.25 -2.16 14.18
CA ALA A 181 -7.76 -1.41 15.32
C ALA A 181 -6.35 -1.88 15.70
N ARG A 182 -5.34 -1.04 15.46
CA ARG A 182 -3.95 -1.37 15.76
C ARG A 182 -3.26 -0.25 16.53
N CYS A 183 -2.43 -0.62 17.49
CA CYS A 183 -1.55 0.31 18.19
C CYS A 183 -0.10 0.19 17.66
N LEU A 184 0.66 1.25 17.83
CA LEU A 184 2.09 1.24 17.50
C LEU A 184 2.84 0.24 18.41
N ASN A 185 2.51 0.24 19.70
CA ASN A 185 2.95 -0.72 20.70
C ASN A 185 2.04 -0.56 21.94
N TYR A 186 2.31 -1.31 23.00
CA TYR A 186 1.50 -1.36 24.24
C TYR A 186 1.34 -0.02 25.00
N HIS A 187 2.07 1.03 24.62
CA HIS A 187 1.93 2.36 25.23
C HIS A 187 0.86 3.24 24.57
N PHE A 188 0.34 2.82 23.41
CA PHE A 188 -0.59 3.63 22.62
C PHE A 188 -1.95 2.95 22.50
N SER A 189 -3.00 3.75 22.50
CA SER A 189 -4.34 3.24 22.17
C SER A 189 -4.40 2.77 20.73
N PRO A 190 -5.18 1.71 20.43
CA PRO A 190 -5.44 1.32 19.05
C PRO A 190 -6.14 2.44 18.28
N ILE A 191 -5.75 2.61 17.04
CA ILE A 191 -6.39 3.48 16.06
C ILE A 191 -6.68 2.66 14.81
N VAL A 192 -7.55 3.16 13.92
CA VAL A 192 -7.82 2.46 12.66
C VAL A 192 -6.58 2.47 11.79
N ARG A 193 -6.19 1.31 11.27
CA ARG A 193 -5.04 1.15 10.38
C ARG A 193 -5.30 0.12 9.29
N MET A 194 -4.82 0.43 8.09
CA MET A 194 -4.75 -0.54 7.01
C MET A 194 -3.99 -1.80 7.42
N THR A 195 -4.31 -2.89 6.77
CA THR A 195 -3.62 -4.18 6.88
C THR A 195 -2.86 -4.50 5.59
N ASN A 196 -3.37 -5.36 4.74
CA ASN A 196 -2.86 -5.52 3.38
C ASN A 196 -3.88 -4.88 2.45
N THR A 197 -3.54 -3.75 1.86
CA THR A 197 -4.41 -3.02 0.94
C THR A 197 -4.00 -3.30 -0.50
N TRP A 198 -4.95 -3.66 -1.37
CA TRP A 198 -4.65 -3.94 -2.77
C TRP A 198 -5.77 -3.55 -3.72
N ILE A 199 -5.38 -3.30 -4.97
CA ILE A 199 -6.30 -3.24 -6.11
C ILE A 199 -6.36 -4.64 -6.71
N GLU A 200 -7.56 -5.17 -6.88
CA GLU A 200 -7.75 -6.51 -7.46
C GLU A 200 -7.29 -6.54 -8.92
N ARG A 201 -6.77 -7.68 -9.33
CA ARG A 201 -6.26 -7.87 -10.68
C ARG A 201 -7.37 -7.77 -11.71
N GLY A 202 -7.20 -6.88 -12.68
CA GLY A 202 -8.05 -6.77 -13.86
C GLY A 202 -7.83 -7.90 -14.87
N LYS A 203 -8.61 -7.88 -15.95
CA LYS A 203 -8.57 -8.90 -17.02
C LYS A 203 -7.63 -8.54 -18.17
N THR A 204 -7.25 -7.27 -18.30
CA THR A 204 -6.39 -6.78 -19.38
C THR A 204 -4.98 -7.36 -19.27
N PRO A 205 -4.45 -8.02 -20.29
CA PRO A 205 -3.06 -8.46 -20.32
C PRO A 205 -2.08 -7.29 -20.16
N VAL A 206 -0.99 -7.50 -19.43
CA VAL A 206 -0.02 -6.43 -19.15
C VAL A 206 0.51 -5.73 -20.43
N PRO A 207 0.85 -6.45 -21.53
CA PRO A 207 1.29 -5.79 -22.75
C PRO A 207 0.24 -4.83 -23.34
N ASP A 208 -1.03 -5.14 -23.19
CA ASP A 208 -2.12 -4.36 -23.77
C ASP A 208 -2.36 -3.04 -23.02
N LEU A 209 -1.87 -2.93 -21.78
CA LEU A 209 -1.95 -1.69 -21.00
C LEU A 209 -1.18 -0.53 -21.63
N PHE A 210 -0.27 -0.79 -22.55
CA PHE A 210 0.57 0.22 -23.17
C PHE A 210 0.08 0.63 -24.56
N THR A 211 -0.68 -0.22 -25.25
CA THR A 211 -0.93 -0.13 -26.71
C THR A 211 -1.53 1.18 -27.17
N ASP A 212 -2.46 1.77 -26.43
CA ASP A 212 -3.15 3.00 -26.79
C ASP A 212 -2.48 4.29 -26.31
N ILE A 213 -1.34 4.16 -25.61
CA ILE A 213 -0.62 5.31 -25.05
C ILE A 213 0.36 5.85 -26.09
N LYS A 214 0.03 7.03 -26.66
CA LYS A 214 0.92 7.73 -27.60
C LYS A 214 2.15 8.31 -26.91
N GLU A 215 1.92 8.98 -25.78
CA GLU A 215 2.95 9.53 -24.90
C GLU A 215 2.53 9.35 -23.46
N GLY A 216 3.39 8.80 -22.64
CA GLY A 216 3.11 8.51 -21.24
C GLY A 216 4.36 8.09 -20.47
N VAL A 217 4.16 7.65 -19.23
CA VAL A 217 5.21 7.22 -18.33
C VAL A 217 4.88 5.85 -17.77
N TYR A 218 5.84 4.95 -17.77
CA TYR A 218 5.81 3.72 -16.97
C TYR A 218 6.65 3.91 -15.72
N ALA A 219 6.02 3.94 -14.55
CA ALA A 219 6.67 4.16 -13.28
C ALA A 219 6.71 2.86 -12.46
N GLN A 220 7.87 2.57 -11.88
CA GLN A 220 8.13 1.33 -11.18
C GLN A 220 8.77 1.57 -9.82
N ASN A 221 8.54 0.61 -8.92
CA ASN A 221 9.05 0.65 -7.56
C ASN A 221 8.62 1.94 -6.82
N TRP A 222 8.99 2.06 -5.56
CA TRP A 222 8.67 3.23 -4.75
C TRP A 222 9.87 3.70 -3.92
N LEU A 223 9.93 4.99 -3.67
CA LEU A 223 10.88 5.61 -2.74
C LEU A 223 10.16 6.24 -1.54
N GLY A 224 8.90 6.57 -1.69
CA GLY A 224 8.06 7.14 -0.65
C GLY A 224 6.75 7.66 -1.19
N GLY A 225 5.82 7.93 -0.27
CA GLY A 225 4.54 8.58 -0.51
C GLY A 225 4.13 9.40 0.69
N MET A 226 3.15 10.26 0.52
CA MET A 226 2.55 11.04 1.58
C MET A 226 1.11 11.40 1.21
N THR A 227 0.23 11.31 2.21
CA THR A 227 -1.16 11.75 2.12
C THR A 227 -1.39 12.97 3.00
N ASN A 228 -2.11 13.94 2.48
CA ASN A 228 -2.57 15.12 3.22
C ASN A 228 -4.00 15.45 2.80
N GLY A 229 -4.97 14.93 3.54
CA GLY A 229 -6.39 14.99 3.17
C GLY A 229 -6.64 14.28 1.83
N GLU A 230 -7.26 14.97 0.88
CA GLU A 230 -7.51 14.44 -0.47
C GLU A 230 -6.29 14.49 -1.41
N MET A 231 -5.22 15.12 -0.99
CA MET A 231 -3.98 15.20 -1.79
C MET A 231 -3.00 14.12 -1.38
N PHE A 232 -2.37 13.52 -2.36
CA PHE A 232 -1.29 12.57 -2.14
C PHE A 232 -0.13 12.80 -3.11
N THR A 233 1.04 12.36 -2.72
CA THR A 233 2.24 12.35 -3.56
C THR A 233 2.89 10.97 -3.53
N LEU A 234 3.48 10.59 -4.65
CA LEU A 234 4.24 9.35 -4.80
C LEU A 234 5.59 9.66 -5.45
N THR A 235 6.62 8.98 -4.98
CA THR A 235 7.92 9.01 -5.63
C THR A 235 8.24 7.61 -6.12
N ALA A 236 8.27 7.44 -7.44
CA ALA A 236 8.69 6.19 -8.07
C ALA A 236 10.21 6.00 -7.94
N GLY A 237 10.63 4.75 -7.90
CA GLY A 237 12.05 4.39 -7.92
C GLY A 237 12.68 4.54 -9.29
N GLU A 238 11.89 4.27 -10.33
CA GLU A 238 12.29 4.31 -11.74
C GLU A 238 11.12 4.76 -12.61
N ALA A 239 11.43 5.43 -13.71
CA ALA A 239 10.40 5.81 -14.67
C ALA A 239 10.95 5.73 -16.11
N TRP A 240 10.10 5.30 -17.02
CA TRP A 240 10.42 5.09 -18.44
C TRP A 240 9.37 5.81 -19.29
N LEU A 241 9.78 6.43 -20.38
CA LEU A 241 8.82 7.02 -21.31
C LEU A 241 8.08 5.92 -22.08
N ILE A 242 6.79 6.14 -22.29
CA ILE A 242 5.99 5.35 -23.22
C ILE A 242 5.82 6.16 -24.48
N ARG A 243 6.15 5.58 -25.63
CA ARG A 243 5.96 6.20 -26.94
C ARG A 243 5.32 5.21 -27.90
N ASN A 244 4.15 5.57 -28.44
CA ASN A 244 3.41 4.76 -29.42
C ASN A 244 3.24 3.30 -28.96
N GLY A 245 2.77 3.10 -27.74
CA GLY A 245 2.48 1.80 -27.18
C GLY A 245 3.69 1.00 -26.70
N LYS A 246 4.89 1.58 -26.66
CA LYS A 246 6.13 0.89 -26.29
C LYS A 246 6.89 1.67 -25.22
N ILE A 247 7.51 0.92 -24.31
CA ILE A 247 8.46 1.49 -23.35
C ILE A 247 9.70 1.93 -24.17
N ALA A 248 10.03 3.20 -24.08
CA ALA A 248 11.21 3.81 -24.70
C ALA A 248 12.25 4.14 -23.62
N GLU A 249 13.49 4.37 -24.06
CA GLU A 249 14.58 4.80 -23.17
C GLU A 249 14.33 6.19 -22.58
#